data_9b40b8696669ed04e1bd0346238269c7
#
_entry.id   9b40b8696669ed04e1bd0346238269c7
#
_cell.length_a   1.000
_cell.length_b   1.000
_cell.length_c   1.000
_cell.angle_alpha   90.00
_cell.angle_beta   90.00
_cell.angle_gamma   90.00
#
_symmetry.space_group_name_H-M   'P 1'
#
loop_
_entity.id
_entity.type
_entity.pdbx_description
1 polymer ?
#
loop_
_entity_poly.entity_id
_entity_poly.type
_entity_poly.pdbx_seq_one_letter_code
_entity_poly.pdbx_strand_id
1 'polypeptide(L)'
;MHRLKQASNIQAASGRGRHRVYAIAQLLGDDLLLSIWGGALPHIGSVSITQPRASGQAPERLSTTSSVYNFYGHKDESVARLCAERIAAACNKKTVAVAGIH
;
A
#
# COMPACT_ATOMS: atom_id res chain seq x y z
N MET A 1 -14.13 29.99 1.37
CA MET A 1 -14.13 28.55 1.12
C MET A 1 -12.69 28.04 1.15
N HIS A 2 -12.46 27.00 1.90
CA HIS A 2 -11.14 26.43 1.97
C HIS A 2 -10.89 25.57 0.73
N ARG A 3 -9.80 25.88 0.06
CA ARG A 3 -9.34 25.00 -1.00
C ARG A 3 -8.78 23.72 -0.35
N LEU A 4 -9.33 22.58 -0.71
CA LEU A 4 -8.75 21.31 -0.29
C LEU A 4 -7.36 21.20 -0.88
N LYS A 5 -6.37 20.94 -0.02
CA LYS A 5 -5.05 20.61 -0.52
C LYS A 5 -5.18 19.32 -1.30
N GLN A 6 -4.84 19.39 -2.57
CA GLN A 6 -4.83 18.19 -3.37
C GLN A 6 -3.71 17.28 -2.88
N ALA A 7 -4.09 16.05 -2.57
CA ALA A 7 -3.10 15.03 -2.29
C ALA A 7 -2.31 14.75 -3.58
N SER A 8 -1.02 14.58 -3.45
CA SER A 8 -0.19 14.17 -4.57
C SER A 8 -0.45 12.69 -4.84
N ASN A 9 -0.72 12.35 -6.09
CA ASN A 9 -0.98 10.99 -6.51
C ASN A 9 0.11 10.53 -7.47
N ILE A 10 0.54 9.29 -7.29
CA ILE A 10 1.42 8.61 -8.22
C ILE A 10 0.68 7.38 -8.72
N GLN A 11 0.67 7.20 -10.03
CA GLN A 11 0.00 6.07 -10.65
C GLN A 11 1.02 5.22 -11.39
N ALA A 12 0.83 3.91 -11.34
CA ALA A 12 1.65 2.94 -12.03
C ALA A 12 0.81 1.80 -12.54
N ALA A 13 1.29 1.13 -13.56
CA ALA A 13 0.65 -0.06 -14.08
C ALA A 13 1.70 -0.99 -14.64
N SER A 14 1.43 -2.30 -14.58
CA SER A 14 2.33 -3.33 -15.10
C SER A 14 1.51 -4.50 -15.62
N GLY A 15 2.05 -5.21 -16.61
CA GLY A 15 1.38 -6.35 -17.21
C GLY A 15 0.48 -5.99 -18.37
N ARG A 16 -0.19 -6.99 -18.92
CA ARG A 16 -1.04 -6.84 -20.09
C ARG A 16 -2.36 -7.58 -19.93
N GLY A 17 -3.41 -7.02 -20.50
CA GLY A 17 -4.73 -7.63 -20.53
C GLY A 17 -5.24 -7.94 -19.12
N ARG A 18 -5.73 -9.14 -18.91
CA ARG A 18 -6.26 -9.56 -17.61
C ARG A 18 -5.20 -9.74 -16.53
N HIS A 19 -3.92 -9.69 -16.91
CA HIS A 19 -2.80 -9.76 -15.97
C HIS A 19 -2.26 -8.38 -15.61
N ARG A 20 -2.92 -7.34 -16.09
CA ARG A 20 -2.48 -5.97 -15.80
C ARG A 20 -2.84 -5.60 -14.37
N VAL A 21 -1.87 -5.03 -13.68
CA VAL A 21 -2.01 -4.58 -12.30
C VAL A 21 -1.83 -3.07 -12.28
N TYR A 22 -2.67 -2.40 -11.54
CA TYR A 22 -2.65 -0.95 -11.36
C TYR A 22 -2.34 -0.62 -9.92
N ALA A 23 -1.68 0.51 -9.72
CA ALA A 23 -1.43 1.02 -8.38
C ALA A 23 -1.57 2.52 -8.36
N ILE A 24 -2.14 3.04 -7.29
CA ILE A 24 -2.19 4.47 -7.00
C ILE A 24 -1.67 4.67 -5.59
N ALA A 25 -0.69 5.55 -5.45
CA ALA A 25 -0.20 6.00 -4.16
C ALA A 25 -0.63 7.44 -3.95
N GLN A 26 -1.24 7.71 -2.82
CA GLN A 26 -1.76 9.03 -2.48
C GLN A 26 -1.17 9.49 -1.16
N LEU A 27 -0.61 10.70 -1.17
CA LEU A 27 -0.14 11.31 0.07
C LEU A 27 -1.30 11.98 0.79
N LEU A 28 -1.46 11.66 2.05
CA LEU A 28 -2.44 12.27 2.95
C LEU A 28 -1.64 12.97 4.04
N GLY A 29 -1.18 14.20 3.76
CA GLY A 29 -0.21 14.84 4.61
C GLY A 29 1.10 14.06 4.60
N ASP A 30 1.54 13.61 5.77
CA ASP A 30 2.75 12.80 5.91
C ASP A 30 2.50 11.30 5.78
N ASP A 31 1.26 10.89 5.64
CA ASP A 31 0.89 9.48 5.54
C ASP A 31 0.64 9.09 4.09
N LEU A 32 0.57 7.79 3.83
CA LEU A 32 0.43 7.30 2.48
C LEU A 32 -0.67 6.24 2.39
N LEU A 33 -1.52 6.39 1.40
CA LEU A 33 -2.53 5.40 1.04
C LEU A 33 -2.16 4.80 -0.30
N LEU A 34 -2.08 3.47 -0.35
CA LEU A 34 -1.73 2.73 -1.54
C LEU A 34 -2.89 1.83 -1.95
N SER A 35 -3.31 1.92 -3.19
CA SER A 35 -4.35 1.05 -3.75
C SER A 35 -3.74 0.23 -4.88
N ILE A 36 -3.92 -1.09 -4.83
CA ILE A 36 -3.40 -2.01 -5.84
C ILE A 36 -4.55 -2.91 -6.29
N TRP A 37 -4.79 -2.97 -7.59
CA TRP A 37 -5.86 -3.81 -8.10
C TRP A 37 -5.49 -4.33 -9.49
N GLY A 38 -6.17 -5.39 -9.90
CA GLY A 38 -5.93 -5.95 -11.22
C GLY A 38 -6.81 -7.14 -11.49
N GLY A 39 -6.66 -7.69 -12.69
CA GLY A 39 -7.44 -8.83 -13.13
C GLY A 39 -8.79 -8.42 -13.69
N ALA A 40 -9.68 -9.39 -13.80
CA ALA A 40 -10.95 -9.21 -14.46
C ALA A 40 -11.95 -8.38 -13.64
N LEU A 41 -11.79 -8.36 -12.33
CA LEU A 41 -12.75 -7.71 -11.44
C LEU A 41 -12.02 -6.99 -10.31
N PRO A 42 -11.88 -5.66 -10.39
CA PRO A 42 -11.28 -4.89 -9.31
C PRO A 42 -12.09 -5.04 -8.02
N HIS A 43 -11.38 -5.21 -6.90
CA HIS A 43 -12.02 -5.37 -5.60
C HIS A 43 -11.01 -5.08 -4.50
N ILE A 44 -11.46 -5.08 -3.27
CA ILE A 44 -10.58 -5.03 -2.10
C ILE A 44 -10.58 -6.41 -1.48
N GLY A 45 -9.42 -7.07 -1.51
CA GLY A 45 -9.25 -8.40 -0.92
C GLY A 45 -8.54 -8.38 0.42
N SER A 46 -7.56 -7.48 0.58
CA SER A 46 -6.80 -7.35 1.82
C SER A 46 -6.47 -5.90 2.09
N VAL A 47 -6.33 -5.56 3.37
CA VAL A 47 -5.91 -4.25 3.84
C VAL A 47 -4.74 -4.44 4.80
N SER A 48 -3.65 -3.72 4.58
CA SER A 48 -2.50 -3.71 5.47
C SER A 48 -2.31 -2.32 6.04
N ILE A 49 -2.22 -2.24 7.35
CA ILE A 49 -1.93 -1.01 8.07
C ILE A 49 -0.52 -1.16 8.60
N THR A 50 0.41 -0.36 8.09
CA THR A 50 1.84 -0.54 8.33
C THR A 50 2.46 0.73 8.88
N GLN A 51 3.23 0.57 9.92
CA GLN A 51 3.93 1.66 10.59
C GLN A 51 5.43 1.40 10.55
N PRO A 52 6.24 2.37 10.08
CA PRO A 52 7.69 2.25 10.20
C PRO A 52 8.11 2.47 11.66
N ARG A 53 9.18 1.82 12.04
CA ARG A 53 9.79 2.00 13.36
C ARG A 53 11.30 1.85 13.27
N ALA A 54 12.01 2.47 14.17
CA ALA A 54 13.45 2.32 14.24
C ALA A 54 13.80 0.87 14.61
N SER A 55 14.82 0.32 13.93
CA SER A 55 15.34 -0.99 14.29
C SER A 55 16.19 -0.87 15.55
N GLY A 56 15.97 -1.76 16.52
CA GLY A 56 16.80 -1.78 17.73
C GLY A 56 18.23 -2.19 17.50
N GLN A 57 18.50 -2.93 16.42
CA GLN A 57 19.84 -3.44 16.10
C GLN A 57 20.61 -2.56 15.13
N ALA A 58 19.89 -1.78 14.33
CA ALA A 58 20.47 -0.90 13.33
C ALA A 58 19.61 0.36 13.25
N PRO A 59 19.88 1.35 14.10
CA PRO A 59 19.02 2.55 14.18
C PRO A 59 18.87 3.32 12.86
N GLU A 60 19.83 3.21 11.96
CA GLU A 60 19.75 3.82 10.64
C GLU A 60 18.84 3.08 9.67
N ARG A 61 18.38 1.90 10.06
CA ARG A 61 17.43 1.13 9.28
C ARG A 61 16.06 1.22 9.90
N LEU A 62 15.04 1.23 9.06
CA LEU A 62 13.67 1.17 9.51
C LEU A 62 13.16 -0.26 9.38
N SER A 63 12.53 -0.71 10.44
CA SER A 63 11.68 -1.90 10.42
C SER A 63 10.24 -1.46 10.30
N THR A 64 9.33 -2.41 10.18
CA THR A 64 7.92 -2.12 10.09
C THR A 64 7.12 -3.03 11.01
N THR A 65 5.94 -2.56 11.37
CA THR A 65 4.93 -3.35 12.06
C THR A 65 3.64 -3.22 11.28
N SER A 66 3.02 -4.35 10.97
CA SER A 66 1.81 -4.39 10.16
C SER A 66 0.67 -5.10 10.87
N SER A 67 -0.53 -4.59 10.65
CA SER A 67 -1.77 -5.30 10.93
C SER A 67 -2.48 -5.53 9.61
N VAL A 68 -2.99 -6.73 9.39
CA VAL A 68 -3.60 -7.10 8.13
C VAL A 68 -5.01 -7.62 8.35
N TYR A 69 -5.92 -7.18 7.54
CA TYR A 69 -7.28 -7.70 7.47
C TYR A 69 -7.50 -8.32 6.10
N ASN A 70 -7.95 -9.57 6.08
CA ASN A 70 -8.26 -10.28 4.84
C ASN A 70 -9.76 -10.46 4.72
N PHE A 71 -10.28 -10.13 3.55
CA PHE A 71 -11.63 -10.52 3.17
C PHE A 71 -11.57 -11.96 2.64
N TYR A 72 -12.39 -12.33 1.71
CA TYR A 72 -12.37 -13.69 1.17
C TYR A 72 -11.11 -13.96 0.36
N GLY A 73 -10.53 -15.12 0.58
CA GLY A 73 -9.34 -15.56 -0.15
C GLY A 73 -8.11 -14.77 0.31
N HIS A 74 -7.07 -15.45 0.68
CA HIS A 74 -5.89 -14.83 1.27
C HIS A 74 -4.82 -14.43 0.23
N LYS A 75 -5.18 -14.43 -1.06
CA LYS A 75 -4.22 -14.22 -2.13
C LYS A 75 -3.60 -12.83 -2.11
N ASP A 76 -4.37 -11.83 -1.67
CA ASP A 76 -3.95 -10.45 -1.72
C ASP A 76 -3.18 -9.98 -0.49
N GLU A 77 -3.12 -10.81 0.54
CA GLU A 77 -2.43 -10.45 1.79
C GLU A 77 -0.98 -10.10 1.57
N SER A 78 -0.24 -10.98 0.86
CA SER A 78 1.18 -10.74 0.62
C SER A 78 1.41 -9.46 -0.17
N VAL A 79 0.57 -9.19 -1.15
CA VAL A 79 0.70 -7.99 -1.97
C VAL A 79 0.50 -6.75 -1.13
N ALA A 80 -0.60 -6.69 -0.37
CA ALA A 80 -0.90 -5.53 0.47
C ALA A 80 0.19 -5.31 1.51
N ARG A 81 0.57 -6.36 2.24
CA ARG A 81 1.54 -6.27 3.32
C ARG A 81 2.93 -5.93 2.82
N LEU A 82 3.44 -6.65 1.81
CA LEU A 82 4.80 -6.43 1.32
C LEU A 82 4.97 -5.06 0.67
N CYS A 83 3.99 -4.63 -0.11
CA CYS A 83 4.05 -3.30 -0.71
C CYS A 83 4.01 -2.21 0.35
N ALA A 84 3.12 -2.35 1.33
CA ALA A 84 3.03 -1.37 2.43
C ALA A 84 4.32 -1.33 3.24
N GLU A 85 4.90 -2.49 3.55
CA GLU A 85 6.13 -2.56 4.34
C GLU A 85 7.32 -1.96 3.62
N ARG A 86 7.46 -2.24 2.34
CA ARG A 86 8.56 -1.68 1.55
C ARG A 86 8.45 -0.16 1.42
N ILE A 87 7.26 0.34 1.18
CA ILE A 87 7.04 1.77 1.05
C ILE A 87 7.20 2.47 2.39
N ALA A 88 6.65 1.91 3.46
CA ALA A 88 6.79 2.48 4.78
C ALA A 88 8.25 2.58 5.21
N ALA A 89 9.04 1.54 4.97
CA ALA A 89 10.46 1.54 5.29
C ALA A 89 11.26 2.51 4.41
N ALA A 90 10.96 2.54 3.12
CA ALA A 90 11.71 3.40 2.19
C ALA A 90 11.40 4.88 2.37
N CYS A 91 10.15 5.23 2.69
CA CYS A 91 9.69 6.61 2.78
C CYS A 91 9.58 7.12 4.22
N ASN A 92 9.74 6.24 5.20
CA ASN A 92 9.50 6.55 6.62
C ASN A 92 8.10 7.14 6.82
N LYS A 93 7.09 6.48 6.27
CA LYS A 93 5.72 6.95 6.32
C LYS A 93 4.78 5.84 6.76
N LYS A 94 3.85 6.20 7.62
CA LYS A 94 2.73 5.34 7.94
C LYS A 94 1.97 5.06 6.64
N THR A 95 1.73 3.79 6.33
CA THR A 95 1.18 3.38 5.03
C THR A 95 0.01 2.45 5.23
N VAL A 96 -1.11 2.77 4.61
CA VAL A 96 -2.24 1.85 4.49
C VAL A 96 -2.31 1.40 3.04
N ALA A 97 -2.30 0.09 2.82
CA ALA A 97 -2.41 -0.47 1.49
C ALA A 97 -3.66 -1.35 1.39
N VAL A 98 -4.39 -1.18 0.30
CA VAL A 98 -5.47 -2.08 -0.08
C VAL A 98 -5.05 -2.80 -1.35
N ALA A 99 -5.35 -4.09 -1.45
CA ALA A 99 -5.01 -4.86 -2.63
C ALA A 99 -6.16 -5.81 -3.00
N GLY A 100 -6.44 -5.89 -4.28
CA GLY A 100 -7.44 -6.81 -4.80
C GLY A 100 -7.10 -7.18 -6.23
N ILE A 101 -6.46 -8.34 -6.40
CA ILE A 101 -6.05 -8.86 -7.69
C ILE A 101 -6.82 -10.16 -7.92
N HIS A 102 -7.54 -10.19 -9.02
CA HIS A 102 -8.37 -11.34 -9.35
C HIS A 102 -7.74 -12.22 -10.44
#